data_e7c84c20cb206fc66699eb715279c2b0
#
_entry.id   e7c84c20cb206fc66699eb715279c2b0
#
_cell.length_a   1.000
_cell.length_b   1.000
_cell.length_c   1.000
_cell.angle_alpha   90.00
_cell.angle_beta   90.00
_cell.angle_gamma   90.00
#
_symmetry.space_group_name_H-M   'P 1'
#
loop_
_entity.id
_entity.type
_entity.pdbx_description
1 polymer ?
#
loop_
_entity_poly.entity_id
_entity_poly.type
_entity_poly.pdbx_seq_one_letter_code
_entity_poly.pdbx_strand_id
1 'polypeptide(L)'
;MTDTIADIVDLDRYPIADLAAPETQALVAEAKAKLADPGYFTMPGFIRAEVVEAVAAEAGTLLADGHWHERLRESGIGLATGNYPWHRPTRAAVRCAGGDRMAANSALRQIYAWQPLTDFLGTVFGVMPYYSSADRMVGCMLTGYAPGDELGWHFDPNDGVVTLMLQKAGGGGIFEFAPKVRGGEGAVEVYDAVMDGRWPGTVSEDQDAGTLALFNGHRSLHRVTPIDAAPDRIVLVLSYDSKPGQVFSDDIRRNFFGRTS
;
A
#
# COMPACT_ATOMS: atom_id res chain seq x y z
N MET A 1 7.21 -2.71 -28.89
CA MET A 1 5.96 -3.50 -28.73
C MET A 1 5.37 -3.05 -27.43
N THR A 2 4.07 -2.86 -27.35
CA THR A 2 3.40 -2.57 -26.05
C THR A 2 3.21 -3.91 -25.38
N ASP A 3 3.83 -4.10 -24.23
CA ASP A 3 3.69 -5.33 -23.46
C ASP A 3 2.19 -5.54 -23.10
N THR A 4 1.73 -6.76 -23.20
CA THR A 4 0.39 -7.12 -22.72
C THR A 4 0.41 -7.28 -21.20
N ILE A 5 -0.74 -7.26 -20.55
CA ILE A 5 -0.79 -7.48 -19.09
C ILE A 5 -0.18 -8.83 -18.67
N ALA A 6 -0.28 -9.84 -19.54
CA ALA A 6 0.30 -11.17 -19.30
C ALA A 6 1.84 -11.18 -19.39
N ASP A 7 2.42 -10.21 -20.08
CA ASP A 7 3.88 -10.02 -20.09
C ASP A 7 4.38 -9.33 -18.80
N ILE A 8 3.48 -8.66 -18.07
CA ILE A 8 3.79 -7.88 -16.86
C ILE A 8 3.44 -8.67 -15.60
N VAL A 9 2.21 -9.20 -15.55
CA VAL A 9 1.66 -9.94 -14.39
C VAL A 9 1.81 -11.43 -14.61
N ASP A 10 2.25 -12.16 -13.58
CA ASP A 10 2.36 -13.62 -13.63
C ASP A 10 0.97 -14.28 -13.51
N LEU A 11 0.26 -14.32 -14.64
CA LEU A 11 -1.07 -14.91 -14.72
C LEU A 11 -1.06 -16.45 -14.66
N ASP A 12 0.09 -17.08 -14.85
CA ASP A 12 0.25 -18.52 -14.67
C ASP A 12 0.18 -18.88 -13.18
N ARG A 13 0.74 -18.02 -12.34
CA ARG A 13 0.71 -18.16 -10.89
C ARG A 13 -0.56 -17.56 -10.26
N TYR A 14 -1.05 -16.47 -10.81
CA TYR A 14 -2.19 -15.70 -10.28
C TYR A 14 -3.25 -15.50 -11.38
N PRO A 15 -4.09 -16.51 -11.69
CA PRO A 15 -5.01 -16.48 -12.83
C PRO A 15 -6.24 -15.60 -12.60
N ILE A 16 -6.05 -14.40 -12.04
CA ILE A 16 -7.11 -13.48 -11.64
C ILE A 16 -7.86 -12.81 -12.79
N ALA A 17 -7.47 -13.11 -14.03
CA ALA A 17 -8.20 -12.68 -15.23
C ALA A 17 -9.60 -13.31 -15.36
N ASP A 18 -9.79 -14.50 -14.78
CA ASP A 18 -11.07 -15.19 -14.73
C ASP A 18 -11.47 -15.46 -13.27
N LEU A 19 -12.39 -14.65 -12.75
CA LEU A 19 -12.88 -14.80 -11.38
C LEU A 19 -13.71 -16.08 -11.17
N ALA A 20 -14.21 -16.72 -12.23
CA ALA A 20 -14.99 -17.95 -12.12
C ALA A 20 -14.09 -19.21 -12.08
N ALA A 21 -12.81 -19.08 -12.46
CA ALA A 21 -11.87 -20.20 -12.42
C ALA A 21 -11.69 -20.73 -10.99
N PRO A 22 -11.66 -22.05 -10.78
CA PRO A 22 -11.51 -22.67 -9.46
C PRO A 22 -10.26 -22.19 -8.72
N GLU A 23 -9.16 -22.01 -9.43
CA GLU A 23 -7.89 -21.53 -8.88
C GLU A 23 -8.02 -20.10 -8.35
N THR A 24 -8.71 -19.22 -9.08
CA THR A 24 -8.99 -17.84 -8.65
C THR A 24 -9.94 -17.82 -7.45
N GLN A 25 -10.95 -18.68 -7.42
CA GLN A 25 -11.85 -18.80 -6.26
C GLN A 25 -11.12 -19.28 -5.00
N ALA A 26 -10.17 -20.20 -5.14
CA ALA A 26 -9.32 -20.65 -4.05
C ALA A 26 -8.43 -19.49 -3.52
N LEU A 27 -7.82 -18.73 -4.42
CA LEU A 27 -7.01 -17.55 -4.09
C LEU A 27 -7.83 -16.48 -3.38
N VAL A 28 -9.05 -16.20 -3.85
CA VAL A 28 -10.00 -15.27 -3.19
C VAL A 28 -10.33 -15.75 -1.78
N ALA A 29 -10.58 -17.03 -1.59
CA ALA A 29 -10.89 -17.60 -0.27
C ALA A 29 -9.70 -17.47 0.68
N GLU A 30 -8.49 -17.77 0.21
CA GLU A 30 -7.25 -17.58 0.97
C GLU A 30 -7.05 -16.11 1.35
N ALA A 31 -7.14 -15.19 0.39
CA ALA A 31 -6.99 -13.76 0.62
C ALA A 31 -7.98 -13.24 1.67
N LYS A 32 -9.26 -13.63 1.58
CA LYS A 32 -10.29 -13.29 2.57
C LYS A 32 -9.94 -13.81 3.96
N ALA A 33 -9.49 -15.06 4.07
CA ALA A 33 -9.10 -15.64 5.35
C ALA A 33 -7.91 -14.90 5.97
N LYS A 34 -6.89 -14.57 5.19
CA LYS A 34 -5.71 -13.82 5.62
C LYS A 34 -6.03 -12.37 5.99
N LEU A 35 -6.93 -11.71 5.27
CA LEU A 35 -7.40 -10.37 5.62
C LEU A 35 -8.30 -10.39 6.86
N ALA A 36 -9.03 -11.48 7.10
CA ALA A 36 -9.77 -11.66 8.34
C ALA A 36 -8.82 -11.86 9.54
N ASP A 37 -7.72 -12.58 9.34
CA ASP A 37 -6.68 -12.81 10.35
C ASP A 37 -5.34 -13.24 9.69
N PRO A 38 -4.24 -12.48 9.85
CA PRO A 38 -4.01 -11.32 10.74
C PRO A 38 -4.38 -9.95 10.17
N GLY A 39 -4.96 -9.86 8.98
CA GLY A 39 -5.33 -8.60 8.32
C GLY A 39 -4.40 -8.22 7.18
N TYR A 40 -3.61 -9.17 6.68
CA TYR A 40 -2.60 -8.96 5.67
C TYR A 40 -2.50 -10.18 4.73
N PHE A 41 -2.42 -9.93 3.43
CA PHE A 41 -2.25 -10.95 2.41
C PHE A 41 -1.29 -10.49 1.34
N THR A 42 -0.42 -11.37 0.85
CA THR A 42 0.54 -11.08 -0.20
C THR A 42 0.47 -12.05 -1.36
N MET A 43 0.85 -11.55 -2.53
CA MET A 43 1.04 -12.29 -3.77
C MET A 43 2.49 -12.07 -4.25
N PRO A 44 3.47 -12.83 -3.72
CA PRO A 44 4.88 -12.69 -4.10
C PRO A 44 5.11 -13.05 -5.57
N GLY A 45 5.89 -12.23 -6.29
CA GLY A 45 6.12 -12.43 -7.73
C GLY A 45 4.87 -12.16 -8.56
N PHE A 46 3.99 -11.26 -8.10
CA PHE A 46 2.82 -10.81 -8.89
C PHE A 46 3.26 -10.13 -10.19
N ILE A 47 4.33 -9.33 -10.13
CA ILE A 47 5.03 -8.89 -11.36
C ILE A 47 6.04 -9.99 -11.74
N ARG A 48 6.08 -10.32 -13.03
CA ARG A 48 7.08 -11.25 -13.57
C ARG A 48 8.50 -10.74 -13.30
N ALA A 49 9.41 -11.63 -12.95
CA ALA A 49 10.76 -11.29 -12.49
C ALA A 49 11.53 -10.44 -13.52
N GLU A 50 11.35 -10.73 -14.82
CA GLU A 50 11.99 -10.01 -15.92
C GLU A 50 11.51 -8.56 -16.10
N VAL A 51 10.37 -8.19 -15.50
CA VAL A 51 9.80 -6.84 -15.58
C VAL A 51 10.16 -5.99 -14.35
N VAL A 52 10.49 -6.63 -13.23
CA VAL A 52 10.70 -5.95 -11.94
C VAL A 52 11.75 -4.85 -12.02
N GLU A 53 12.90 -5.11 -12.65
CA GLU A 53 13.97 -4.11 -12.79
C GLU A 53 13.53 -2.90 -13.61
N ALA A 54 12.80 -3.13 -14.69
CA ALA A 54 12.32 -2.07 -15.56
C ALA A 54 11.31 -1.15 -14.86
N VAL A 55 10.34 -1.72 -14.13
CA VAL A 55 9.35 -0.91 -13.38
C VAL A 55 9.98 -0.19 -12.18
N ALA A 56 10.98 -0.77 -11.54
CA ALA A 56 11.74 -0.13 -10.48
C ALA A 56 12.54 1.08 -11.02
N ALA A 57 13.19 0.94 -12.18
CA ALA A 57 13.92 2.02 -12.84
C ALA A 57 13.01 3.16 -13.29
N GLU A 58 11.83 2.84 -13.87
CA GLU A 58 10.81 3.84 -14.20
C GLU A 58 10.37 4.60 -12.94
N ALA A 59 10.04 3.87 -11.88
CA ALA A 59 9.61 4.46 -10.62
C ALA A 59 10.68 5.36 -10.00
N GLY A 60 11.94 4.92 -9.99
CA GLY A 60 13.09 5.70 -9.51
C GLY A 60 13.26 7.01 -10.30
N THR A 61 13.10 6.97 -11.63
CA THR A 61 13.15 8.16 -12.49
C THR A 61 12.05 9.16 -12.16
N LEU A 62 10.81 8.68 -11.96
CA LEU A 62 9.67 9.53 -11.59
C LEU A 62 9.82 10.12 -10.19
N LEU A 63 10.38 9.35 -9.26
CA LEU A 63 10.63 9.80 -7.88
C LEU A 63 11.78 10.79 -7.78
N ALA A 64 12.76 10.79 -8.70
CA ALA A 64 13.85 11.77 -8.69
C ALA A 64 13.33 13.22 -8.72
N ASP A 65 12.24 13.46 -9.47
CA ASP A 65 11.51 14.72 -9.53
C ASP A 65 10.29 14.75 -8.60
N GLY A 66 10.17 13.78 -7.70
CA GLY A 66 9.06 13.65 -6.76
C GLY A 66 9.13 14.68 -5.64
N HIS A 67 7.99 14.93 -5.01
CA HIS A 67 7.89 15.81 -3.86
C HIS A 67 8.28 15.06 -2.58
N TRP A 68 9.43 15.42 -1.99
CA TRP A 68 9.79 14.95 -0.66
C TRP A 68 9.14 15.81 0.41
N HIS A 69 8.55 15.19 1.43
CA HIS A 69 7.99 15.88 2.57
C HIS A 69 8.23 15.10 3.85
N GLU A 70 8.32 15.86 4.93
CA GLU A 70 8.39 15.34 6.29
C GLU A 70 7.29 15.97 7.13
N ARG A 71 6.64 15.16 7.96
CA ARG A 71 5.62 15.64 8.90
C ARG A 71 5.54 14.75 10.12
N LEU A 72 5.03 15.31 11.20
CA LEU A 72 4.55 14.52 12.34
C LEU A 72 3.08 14.12 12.07
N ARG A 73 2.79 12.85 12.25
CA ARG A 73 1.43 12.28 12.15
C ARG A 73 0.95 11.92 13.55
N GLU A 74 -0.31 12.18 13.81
CA GLU A 74 -0.99 11.66 15.00
C GLU A 74 -1.39 10.21 14.77
N SER A 75 -0.86 9.29 15.57
CA SER A 75 -0.98 7.86 15.31
C SER A 75 -2.21 7.21 15.96
N GLY A 76 -2.79 7.81 17.00
CA GLY A 76 -3.87 7.21 17.80
C GLY A 76 -5.29 7.64 17.46
N ILE A 77 -5.52 8.36 16.36
CA ILE A 77 -6.83 8.91 16.01
C ILE A 77 -7.89 7.81 15.89
N GLY A 78 -9.02 7.98 16.60
CA GLY A 78 -10.18 7.08 16.53
C GLY A 78 -10.07 5.80 17.34
N LEU A 79 -9.09 5.66 18.24
CA LEU A 79 -8.99 4.49 19.13
C LEU A 79 -9.97 4.52 20.31
N ALA A 80 -10.29 5.72 20.82
CA ALA A 80 -11.22 5.88 21.92
C ALA A 80 -12.13 7.09 21.74
N THR A 81 -13.30 7.03 22.35
CA THR A 81 -14.20 8.16 22.54
C THR A 81 -13.84 8.85 23.86
N GLY A 82 -13.43 10.13 23.82
CA GLY A 82 -13.12 10.92 25.02
C GLY A 82 -11.78 11.63 24.99
N ASN A 83 -11.47 12.35 26.09
CA ASN A 83 -10.25 13.16 26.24
C ASN A 83 -8.98 12.34 26.49
N TYR A 84 -8.78 11.26 25.77
CA TYR A 84 -7.56 10.48 25.94
C TYR A 84 -6.40 11.16 25.18
N PRO A 85 -5.23 11.32 25.83
CA PRO A 85 -4.06 11.97 25.22
C PRO A 85 -3.34 11.03 24.23
N TRP A 86 -4.05 10.62 23.17
CA TRP A 86 -3.59 9.65 22.16
C TRP A 86 -2.63 10.23 21.15
N HIS A 87 -2.21 11.44 21.37
CA HIS A 87 -1.35 12.12 20.42
C HIS A 87 0.11 11.77 20.71
N ARG A 88 0.50 10.56 20.30
CA ARG A 88 1.92 10.23 20.17
C ARG A 88 2.31 10.48 18.72
N PRO A 89 2.86 11.66 18.41
CA PRO A 89 3.23 11.98 17.05
C PRO A 89 4.34 11.04 16.57
N THR A 90 4.19 10.55 15.35
CA THR A 90 5.18 9.72 14.68
C THR A 90 5.68 10.43 13.44
N ARG A 91 6.95 10.23 13.10
CA ARG A 91 7.57 10.83 11.93
C ARG A 91 7.09 10.11 10.66
N ALA A 92 6.77 10.87 9.62
CA ALA A 92 6.59 10.37 8.28
C ALA A 92 7.46 11.23 7.35
N ALA A 93 8.47 10.61 6.76
CA ALA A 93 9.35 11.22 5.76
C ALA A 93 9.33 10.33 4.52
N VAL A 94 8.92 10.90 3.39
CA VAL A 94 8.66 10.15 2.16
C VAL A 94 8.75 11.06 0.94
N ARG A 95 9.18 10.52 -0.18
CA ARG A 95 9.10 11.16 -1.50
C ARG A 95 7.95 10.57 -2.29
N CYS A 96 7.10 11.40 -2.90
CA CYS A 96 5.94 10.96 -3.65
C CYS A 96 5.97 11.47 -5.09
N ALA A 97 5.53 10.61 -6.02
CA ALA A 97 5.27 10.99 -7.41
C ALA A 97 3.88 10.51 -7.84
N GLY A 98 3.11 11.39 -8.47
CA GLY A 98 1.73 11.11 -8.87
C GLY A 98 1.67 10.27 -10.16
N GLY A 99 0.61 9.47 -10.27
CA GLY A 99 0.33 8.64 -11.46
C GLY A 99 0.11 9.43 -12.75
N ASP A 100 -0.22 10.71 -12.65
CA ASP A 100 -0.36 11.61 -13.79
C ASP A 100 0.96 11.83 -14.56
N ARG A 101 2.11 11.57 -13.93
CA ARG A 101 3.43 11.63 -14.54
C ARG A 101 3.84 10.33 -15.25
N MET A 102 3.15 9.23 -15.02
CA MET A 102 3.43 7.96 -15.70
C MET A 102 3.02 8.05 -17.17
N ALA A 103 3.85 7.50 -18.04
CA ALA A 103 3.53 7.40 -19.47
C ALA A 103 2.27 6.55 -19.71
N ALA A 104 1.58 6.79 -20.82
CA ALA A 104 0.35 6.04 -21.13
C ALA A 104 0.59 4.54 -21.32
N ASN A 105 1.79 4.16 -21.74
CA ASN A 105 2.24 2.78 -21.94
C ASN A 105 3.04 2.22 -20.74
N SER A 106 3.10 2.93 -19.59
CA SER A 106 3.74 2.44 -18.38
C SER A 106 3.10 1.13 -17.94
N ALA A 107 3.93 0.14 -17.59
CA ALA A 107 3.48 -1.13 -17.02
C ALA A 107 2.70 -0.92 -15.70
N LEU A 108 3.14 0.01 -14.86
CA LEU A 108 2.48 0.36 -13.59
C LEU A 108 1.07 0.90 -13.82
N ARG A 109 0.93 1.76 -14.85
CA ARG A 109 -0.36 2.31 -15.23
C ARG A 109 -1.29 1.27 -15.84
N GLN A 110 -0.75 0.33 -16.62
CA GLN A 110 -1.49 -0.79 -17.19
C GLN A 110 -2.04 -1.70 -16.10
N ILE A 111 -1.23 -2.05 -15.09
CA ILE A 111 -1.67 -2.84 -13.92
C ILE A 111 -2.84 -2.14 -13.22
N TYR A 112 -2.72 -0.85 -12.93
CA TYR A 112 -3.77 -0.10 -12.24
C TYR A 112 -5.07 0.00 -13.05
N ALA A 113 -4.99 0.14 -14.37
CA ALA A 113 -6.14 0.26 -15.26
C ALA A 113 -6.76 -1.10 -15.61
N TRP A 114 -6.15 -2.21 -15.19
CA TRP A 114 -6.60 -3.56 -15.55
C TRP A 114 -7.82 -3.97 -14.74
N GLN A 115 -8.99 -4.03 -15.40
CA GLN A 115 -10.27 -4.28 -14.75
C GLN A 115 -10.32 -5.61 -13.97
N PRO A 116 -9.75 -6.74 -14.45
CA PRO A 116 -9.74 -7.96 -13.64
C PRO A 116 -9.03 -7.85 -12.29
N LEU A 117 -7.99 -7.02 -12.16
CA LEU A 117 -7.40 -6.73 -10.85
C LEU A 117 -8.40 -5.99 -9.95
N THR A 118 -9.09 -4.98 -10.47
CA THR A 118 -10.12 -4.24 -9.72
C THR A 118 -11.24 -5.17 -9.24
N ASP A 119 -11.71 -6.08 -10.11
CA ASP A 119 -12.78 -7.02 -9.79
C ASP A 119 -12.32 -8.07 -8.76
N PHE A 120 -11.09 -8.56 -8.89
CA PHE A 120 -10.47 -9.45 -7.90
C PHE A 120 -10.40 -8.78 -6.52
N LEU A 121 -9.86 -7.56 -6.46
CA LEU A 121 -9.75 -6.79 -5.21
C LEU A 121 -11.12 -6.53 -4.59
N GLY A 122 -12.10 -6.10 -5.39
CA GLY A 122 -13.47 -5.89 -4.92
C GLY A 122 -14.08 -7.16 -4.35
N THR A 123 -13.84 -8.32 -5.00
CA THR A 123 -14.30 -9.61 -4.52
C THR A 123 -13.64 -10.00 -3.20
N VAL A 124 -12.33 -9.77 -3.08
CA VAL A 124 -11.56 -10.06 -1.86
C VAL A 124 -12.00 -9.17 -0.70
N PHE A 125 -12.14 -7.87 -0.91
CA PHE A 125 -12.59 -6.94 0.13
C PHE A 125 -14.10 -7.00 0.41
N GLY A 126 -14.86 -7.74 -0.41
CA GLY A 126 -16.32 -7.85 -0.27
C GLY A 126 -17.06 -6.56 -0.67
N VAL A 127 -16.48 -5.77 -1.55
CA VAL A 127 -17.00 -4.48 -2.04
C VAL A 127 -17.24 -4.58 -3.54
N MET A 128 -18.49 -4.81 -3.94
CA MET A 128 -18.85 -4.92 -5.36
C MET A 128 -20.08 -4.05 -5.66
N PRO A 129 -20.06 -3.26 -6.73
CA PRO A 129 -18.92 -3.02 -7.63
C PRO A 129 -17.78 -2.23 -6.96
N TYR A 130 -16.57 -2.41 -7.47
CA TYR A 130 -15.37 -1.72 -7.01
C TYR A 130 -14.75 -0.95 -8.17
N TYR A 131 -14.16 0.21 -7.92
CA TYR A 131 -13.69 1.11 -8.97
C TYR A 131 -12.29 1.63 -8.64
N SER A 132 -11.45 1.75 -9.66
CA SER A 132 -10.21 2.54 -9.53
C SER A 132 -10.57 4.00 -9.25
N SER A 133 -9.82 4.69 -8.40
CA SER A 133 -10.01 6.12 -8.17
C SER A 133 -9.83 6.90 -9.48
N ALA A 134 -10.70 7.87 -9.71
CA ALA A 134 -10.60 8.77 -10.86
C ALA A 134 -9.50 9.84 -10.68
N ASP A 135 -8.87 9.90 -9.51
CA ASP A 135 -7.78 10.83 -9.24
C ASP A 135 -6.51 10.41 -9.98
N ARG A 136 -6.11 11.21 -10.94
CA ARG A 136 -4.93 10.90 -11.79
C ARG A 136 -3.60 10.93 -11.02
N MET A 137 -3.53 11.66 -9.90
CA MET A 137 -2.32 11.81 -9.09
C MET A 137 -2.25 10.74 -8.00
N VAL A 138 -3.31 10.64 -7.18
CA VAL A 138 -3.35 9.79 -5.98
C VAL A 138 -3.79 8.37 -6.29
N GLY A 139 -4.61 8.19 -7.33
CA GLY A 139 -5.17 6.87 -7.68
C GLY A 139 -4.11 5.79 -7.89
N CYS A 140 -2.98 6.18 -8.50
CA CYS A 140 -1.83 5.32 -8.74
C CYS A 140 -0.56 6.12 -8.38
N MET A 141 -0.07 6.02 -7.16
CA MET A 141 0.95 6.89 -6.60
C MET A 141 2.21 6.12 -6.23
N LEU A 142 3.38 6.65 -6.60
CA LEU A 142 4.67 6.14 -6.13
C LEU A 142 5.06 6.78 -4.81
N THR A 143 5.57 5.95 -3.91
CA THR A 143 6.24 6.38 -2.68
C THR A 143 7.65 5.82 -2.64
N GLY A 144 8.63 6.68 -2.37
CA GLY A 144 10.04 6.35 -2.24
C GLY A 144 10.56 6.77 -0.86
N TYR A 145 11.32 5.91 -0.23
CA TYR A 145 11.95 6.13 1.07
C TYR A 145 13.45 5.93 0.92
N ALA A 146 14.21 7.01 1.04
CA ALA A 146 15.67 7.00 1.03
C ALA A 146 16.23 6.71 2.44
N PRO A 147 17.54 6.42 2.57
CA PRO A 147 18.18 6.28 3.88
C PRO A 147 17.87 7.45 4.82
N GLY A 148 17.37 7.14 6.00
CA GLY A 148 16.88 8.10 6.99
C GLY A 148 15.37 8.43 6.90
N ASP A 149 14.68 8.05 5.82
CA ASP A 149 13.22 8.16 5.72
C ASP A 149 12.53 7.01 6.45
N GLU A 150 11.27 7.24 6.84
CA GLU A 150 10.42 6.26 7.52
C GLU A 150 8.94 6.63 7.38
N LEU A 151 8.06 5.68 7.65
CA LEU A 151 6.65 5.95 7.88
C LEU A 151 6.28 5.41 9.26
N GLY A 152 6.26 6.28 10.25
CA GLY A 152 6.02 5.91 11.65
C GLY A 152 4.62 5.33 11.88
N TRP A 153 4.41 4.76 13.04
CA TRP A 153 3.16 4.10 13.42
C TRP A 153 1.92 4.95 13.13
N HIS A 154 0.95 4.40 12.43
CA HIS A 154 -0.31 5.06 12.06
C HIS A 154 -1.41 4.06 11.72
N PHE A 155 -2.62 4.56 11.59
CA PHE A 155 -3.73 3.88 10.93
C PHE A 155 -4.06 4.58 9.62
N ASP A 156 -4.53 3.83 8.65
CA ASP A 156 -5.08 4.39 7.42
C ASP A 156 -6.56 4.80 7.59
N PRO A 157 -7.05 5.73 6.77
CA PRO A 157 -8.46 6.08 6.77
C PRO A 157 -9.35 5.00 6.17
N ASN A 158 -8.80 4.12 5.32
CA ASN A 158 -9.52 3.11 4.55
C ASN A 158 -9.19 1.69 5.02
N ASP A 159 -10.15 0.76 4.90
CA ASP A 159 -9.96 -0.64 5.24
C ASP A 159 -9.11 -1.41 4.22
N GLY A 160 -9.19 -1.08 2.94
CA GLY A 160 -8.48 -1.79 1.88
C GLY A 160 -7.28 -0.99 1.35
N VAL A 161 -6.08 -1.34 1.76
CA VAL A 161 -4.82 -0.80 1.20
C VAL A 161 -4.25 -1.81 0.22
N VAL A 162 -3.89 -1.34 -0.97
CA VAL A 162 -3.26 -2.16 -2.01
C VAL A 162 -1.93 -1.53 -2.38
N THR A 163 -0.86 -2.29 -2.22
CA THR A 163 0.49 -1.84 -2.54
C THR A 163 1.23 -2.86 -3.39
N LEU A 164 2.13 -2.37 -4.24
CA LEU A 164 3.01 -3.19 -5.05
C LEU A 164 4.45 -2.79 -4.75
N MET A 165 5.25 -3.71 -4.20
CA MET A 165 6.66 -3.49 -3.92
C MET A 165 7.43 -3.49 -5.23
N LEU A 166 8.08 -2.38 -5.56
CA LEU A 166 8.88 -2.25 -6.78
C LEU A 166 10.39 -2.40 -6.51
N GLN A 167 10.84 -1.89 -5.37
CA GLN A 167 12.24 -1.99 -4.95
C GLN A 167 12.32 -2.10 -3.43
N LYS A 168 13.03 -3.10 -2.96
CA LYS A 168 13.33 -3.29 -1.55
C LYS A 168 14.47 -2.37 -1.11
N ALA A 169 14.43 -1.87 0.12
CA ALA A 169 15.54 -1.12 0.70
C ALA A 169 16.81 -1.97 0.84
N GLY A 170 17.97 -1.34 0.82
CA GLY A 170 19.23 -2.02 1.10
C GLY A 170 19.41 -2.42 2.57
N GLY A 171 18.65 -1.77 3.47
CA GLY A 171 18.55 -2.10 4.88
C GLY A 171 17.42 -1.34 5.54
N GLY A 172 16.80 -1.88 6.57
CA GLY A 172 15.57 -1.36 7.16
C GLY A 172 14.38 -1.43 6.21
N GLY A 173 13.44 -0.50 6.34
CA GLY A 173 12.27 -0.42 5.45
C GLY A 173 11.30 -1.59 5.60
N ILE A 174 11.31 -2.24 6.75
CA ILE A 174 10.44 -3.38 7.06
C ILE A 174 9.04 -2.87 7.32
N PHE A 175 8.05 -3.54 6.73
CA PHE A 175 6.65 -3.29 7.06
C PHE A 175 6.30 -4.03 8.34
N GLU A 176 5.85 -3.28 9.35
CA GLU A 176 5.44 -3.85 10.63
C GLU A 176 4.01 -3.43 10.98
N PHE A 177 3.25 -4.36 11.56
CA PHE A 177 1.89 -4.06 11.99
C PHE A 177 1.49 -4.83 13.25
N ALA A 178 0.63 -4.21 14.05
CA ALA A 178 -0.12 -4.83 15.13
C ALA A 178 -1.55 -5.07 14.65
N PRO A 179 -1.99 -6.34 14.52
CA PRO A 179 -3.30 -6.67 13.96
C PRO A 179 -4.44 -6.17 14.82
N LYS A 180 -5.51 -5.66 14.19
CA LYS A 180 -6.84 -5.43 14.79
C LYS A 180 -6.84 -4.56 16.05
N VAL A 181 -5.92 -3.63 16.19
CA VAL A 181 -5.84 -2.74 17.37
C VAL A 181 -7.09 -1.87 17.45
N ARG A 182 -7.49 -1.21 16.35
CA ARG A 182 -8.69 -0.38 16.32
C ARG A 182 -9.95 -1.24 16.39
N GLY A 183 -10.76 -1.01 17.44
CA GLY A 183 -11.99 -1.75 17.70
C GLY A 183 -11.75 -3.14 18.35
N GLY A 184 -10.52 -3.46 18.70
CA GLY A 184 -10.17 -4.63 19.50
C GLY A 184 -10.37 -4.41 20.99
N GLU A 185 -10.45 -5.51 21.75
CA GLU A 185 -10.42 -5.46 23.20
C GLU A 185 -9.07 -4.96 23.70
N GLY A 186 -9.07 -4.05 24.68
CA GLY A 186 -7.83 -3.45 25.18
C GLY A 186 -7.06 -2.62 24.14
N ALA A 187 -7.74 -2.06 23.14
CA ALA A 187 -7.13 -1.34 22.02
C ALA A 187 -6.11 -0.28 22.44
N VAL A 188 -6.39 0.33 23.58
CA VAL A 188 -5.60 1.40 24.19
C VAL A 188 -4.28 0.88 24.71
N GLU A 189 -4.37 -0.15 25.53
CA GLU A 189 -3.23 -0.82 26.16
C GLU A 189 -2.33 -1.45 25.10
N VAL A 190 -2.95 -2.04 24.06
CA VAL A 190 -2.21 -2.58 22.91
C VAL A 190 -1.49 -1.48 22.15
N TYR A 191 -2.19 -0.37 21.85
CA TYR A 191 -1.59 0.79 21.19
C TYR A 191 -0.37 1.30 21.99
N ASP A 192 -0.49 1.54 23.27
CA ASP A 192 0.61 2.00 24.10
C ASP A 192 1.77 1.00 24.13
N ALA A 193 1.47 -0.29 24.23
CA ALA A 193 2.50 -1.33 24.22
C ALA A 193 3.24 -1.41 22.87
N VAL A 194 2.54 -1.22 21.74
CA VAL A 194 3.15 -1.13 20.39
C VAL A 194 4.04 0.10 20.29
N MET A 195 3.53 1.26 20.71
CA MET A 195 4.28 2.53 20.66
C MET A 195 5.53 2.51 21.53
N ASP A 196 5.52 1.72 22.61
CA ASP A 196 6.67 1.52 23.50
C ASP A 196 7.59 0.37 23.04
N GLY A 197 7.27 -0.30 21.92
CA GLY A 197 8.03 -1.46 21.45
C GLY A 197 7.92 -2.71 22.35
N ARG A 198 6.88 -2.80 23.15
CA ARG A 198 6.67 -3.89 24.14
C ARG A 198 5.63 -4.92 23.72
N TRP A 199 4.91 -4.67 22.60
CA TRP A 199 3.86 -5.57 22.13
C TRP A 199 4.43 -6.79 21.41
N PRO A 200 4.26 -8.02 21.93
CA PRO A 200 4.84 -9.22 21.34
C PRO A 200 4.09 -9.69 20.07
N GLY A 201 2.89 -9.16 19.81
CA GLY A 201 2.06 -9.51 18.66
C GLY A 201 2.32 -8.66 17.41
N THR A 202 3.42 -7.88 17.38
CA THR A 202 3.83 -7.17 16.17
C THR A 202 4.31 -8.16 15.13
N VAL A 203 3.75 -8.06 13.91
CA VAL A 203 4.15 -8.84 12.75
C VAL A 203 5.07 -7.99 11.89
N SER A 204 6.16 -8.59 11.42
CA SER A 204 7.14 -7.95 10.54
C SER A 204 7.17 -8.67 9.19
N GLU A 205 7.05 -7.90 8.11
CA GLU A 205 6.98 -8.40 6.74
C GLU A 205 8.05 -7.73 5.88
N ASP A 206 9.00 -8.52 5.43
CA ASP A 206 10.07 -8.11 4.54
C ASP A 206 9.74 -8.52 3.11
N GLN A 207 9.00 -7.68 2.40
CA GLN A 207 8.49 -7.96 1.06
C GLN A 207 9.58 -7.88 0.00
N ASP A 208 9.63 -8.87 -0.88
CA ASP A 208 10.46 -8.81 -2.08
C ASP A 208 9.80 -7.97 -3.19
N ALA A 209 10.64 -7.41 -4.08
CA ALA A 209 10.16 -6.68 -5.25
C ALA A 209 9.28 -7.57 -6.14
N GLY A 210 8.25 -6.99 -6.75
CA GLY A 210 7.24 -7.71 -7.52
C GLY A 210 6.06 -8.25 -6.69
N THR A 211 6.04 -8.02 -5.36
CA THR A 211 4.97 -8.49 -4.47
C THR A 211 3.80 -7.51 -4.42
N LEU A 212 2.60 -7.98 -4.75
CA LEU A 212 1.34 -7.27 -4.46
C LEU A 212 0.91 -7.61 -3.03
N ALA A 213 0.55 -6.59 -2.25
CA ALA A 213 0.08 -6.75 -0.88
C ALA A 213 -1.27 -6.07 -0.65
N LEU A 214 -2.13 -6.74 0.10
CA LEU A 214 -3.44 -6.27 0.54
C LEU A 214 -3.43 -6.19 2.07
N PHE A 215 -3.94 -5.09 2.62
CA PHE A 215 -3.85 -4.83 4.05
C PHE A 215 -5.06 -4.09 4.61
N ASN A 216 -5.49 -4.46 5.80
CA ASN A 216 -6.55 -3.78 6.56
C ASN A 216 -5.98 -2.65 7.41
N GLY A 217 -5.53 -1.57 6.75
CA GLY A 217 -4.81 -0.46 7.38
C GLY A 217 -5.65 0.36 8.37
N HIS A 218 -6.98 0.41 8.19
CA HIS A 218 -7.87 1.11 9.12
C HIS A 218 -7.90 0.47 10.52
N ARG A 219 -7.80 -0.85 10.59
CA ARG A 219 -7.94 -1.58 11.86
C ARG A 219 -6.61 -1.93 12.51
N SER A 220 -5.54 -1.99 11.76
CA SER A 220 -4.22 -2.43 12.22
C SER A 220 -3.26 -1.25 12.30
N LEU A 221 -2.65 -1.03 13.47
CA LEU A 221 -1.60 -0.04 13.65
C LEU A 221 -0.34 -0.51 12.90
N HIS A 222 0.23 0.31 12.02
CA HIS A 222 1.33 -0.14 11.16
C HIS A 222 2.36 0.95 10.88
N ARG A 223 3.54 0.52 10.45
CA ARG A 223 4.65 1.40 10.08
C ARG A 223 5.52 0.81 8.99
N VAL A 224 6.38 1.65 8.41
CA VAL A 224 7.60 1.24 7.72
C VAL A 224 8.77 1.71 8.59
N THR A 225 9.63 0.77 9.00
CA THR A 225 10.80 1.09 9.82
C THR A 225 11.75 2.03 9.07
N PRO A 226 12.63 2.78 9.76
CA PRO A 226 13.63 3.61 9.10
C PRO A 226 14.41 2.84 8.03
N ILE A 227 14.74 3.53 6.95
CA ILE A 227 15.62 2.98 5.92
C ILE A 227 17.06 3.19 6.39
N ASP A 228 17.82 2.11 6.49
CA ASP A 228 19.18 2.13 7.01
C ASP A 228 20.24 2.28 5.92
N ALA A 229 19.96 1.73 4.72
CA ALA A 229 20.90 1.71 3.61
C ALA A 229 20.22 1.75 2.24
N ALA A 230 20.91 2.33 1.25
CA ALA A 230 20.53 2.25 -0.17
C ALA A 230 20.60 0.81 -0.71
N PRO A 231 19.82 0.48 -1.74
CA PRO A 231 18.93 1.38 -2.46
C PRO A 231 17.68 1.78 -1.67
N ASP A 232 16.95 2.79 -2.18
CA ASP A 232 15.70 3.26 -1.63
C ASP A 232 14.62 2.15 -1.63
N ARG A 233 13.68 2.21 -0.70
CA ARG A 233 12.44 1.42 -0.76
C ARG A 233 11.44 2.14 -1.67
N ILE A 234 10.94 1.47 -2.72
CA ILE A 234 9.96 2.04 -3.66
C ILE A 234 8.71 1.17 -3.71
N VAL A 235 7.55 1.83 -3.53
CA VAL A 235 6.24 1.18 -3.54
C VAL A 235 5.27 1.95 -4.42
N LEU A 236 4.47 1.23 -5.19
CA LEU A 236 3.29 1.76 -5.85
C LEU A 236 2.08 1.54 -4.93
N VAL A 237 1.37 2.61 -4.63
CA VAL A 237 0.12 2.61 -3.86
C VAL A 237 -1.05 2.76 -4.83
N LEU A 238 -2.01 1.84 -4.76
CA LEU A 238 -3.17 1.77 -5.64
C LEU A 238 -4.44 2.08 -4.84
N SER A 239 -5.21 3.06 -5.30
CA SER A 239 -6.42 3.53 -4.61
C SER A 239 -7.68 3.12 -5.35
N TYR A 240 -8.61 2.53 -4.62
CA TYR A 240 -9.90 2.06 -5.12
C TYR A 240 -11.02 2.56 -4.21
N ASP A 241 -12.27 2.56 -4.71
CA ASP A 241 -13.45 2.99 -3.94
C ASP A 241 -14.69 2.19 -4.35
N SER A 242 -15.68 2.15 -3.48
CA SER A 242 -17.02 1.60 -3.75
C SER A 242 -17.88 2.49 -4.65
N LYS A 243 -17.43 3.73 -4.90
CA LYS A 243 -18.15 4.72 -5.72
C LYS A 243 -17.33 5.09 -6.94
N PRO A 244 -17.94 5.16 -8.14
CA PRO A 244 -17.25 5.60 -9.33
C PRO A 244 -16.94 7.09 -9.25
N GLY A 245 -15.85 7.51 -9.90
CA GLY A 245 -15.50 8.92 -10.03
C GLY A 245 -14.92 9.57 -8.77
N GLN A 246 -14.54 8.76 -7.76
CA GLN A 246 -13.93 9.28 -6.53
C GLN A 246 -12.58 9.95 -6.84
N VAL A 247 -12.37 11.13 -6.26
CA VAL A 247 -11.13 11.90 -6.29
C VAL A 247 -10.78 12.36 -4.88
N PHE A 248 -9.50 12.59 -4.64
CA PHE A 248 -9.01 13.07 -3.35
C PHE A 248 -9.07 14.60 -3.27
N SER A 249 -9.05 15.13 -2.05
CA SER A 249 -9.08 16.58 -1.84
C SER A 249 -7.75 17.24 -2.27
N ASP A 250 -7.81 18.53 -2.55
CA ASP A 250 -6.61 19.33 -2.87
C ASP A 250 -5.59 19.32 -1.73
N ASP A 251 -6.03 19.23 -0.47
CA ASP A 251 -5.13 19.14 0.68
C ASP A 251 -4.32 17.85 0.68
N ILE A 252 -4.96 16.72 0.32
CA ILE A 252 -4.27 15.44 0.14
C ILE A 252 -3.24 15.54 -0.98
N ARG A 253 -3.62 16.11 -2.15
CA ARG A 253 -2.70 16.30 -3.27
C ARG A 253 -1.53 17.21 -2.90
N ARG A 254 -1.78 18.35 -2.24
CA ARG A 254 -0.71 19.24 -1.73
C ARG A 254 0.22 18.52 -0.77
N ASN A 255 -0.34 17.72 0.15
CA ASN A 255 0.46 16.97 1.12
C ASN A 255 1.41 15.98 0.45
N PHE A 256 0.95 15.24 -0.56
CA PHE A 256 1.78 14.24 -1.24
C PHE A 256 2.67 14.82 -2.33
N PHE A 257 2.20 15.82 -3.06
CA PHE A 257 2.87 16.24 -4.30
C PHE A 257 3.30 17.70 -4.32
N GLY A 258 2.98 18.49 -3.29
CA GLY A 258 3.23 19.94 -3.26
C GLY A 258 2.38 20.73 -4.26
N ARG A 259 1.45 20.07 -4.98
CA ARG A 259 0.58 20.63 -6.04
C ARG A 259 -0.80 19.98 -6.03
N THR A 260 -1.76 20.54 -6.78
CA THR A 260 -3.15 20.04 -6.86
C THR A 260 -3.56 19.56 -8.26
N SER A 261 -2.70 19.81 -9.25
CA SER A 261 -2.91 19.45 -10.66
C SER A 261 -1.59 19.21 -11.35
#